data_d139c6dd794cb06b4f6fed30a1ce9eab
#
_entry.id   d139c6dd794cb06b4f6fed30a1ce9eab
#
_cell.length_a   1.000
_cell.length_b   1.000
_cell.length_c   1.000
_cell.angle_alpha   90.00
_cell.angle_beta   90.00
_cell.angle_gamma   90.00
#
_symmetry.space_group_name_H-M   'P 1'
#
loop_
_entity.id
_entity.type
_entity.pdbx_description
1 polymer ?
#
loop_
_entity_poly.entity_id
_entity_poly.type
_entity_poly.pdbx_seq_one_letter_code
_entity_poly.pdbx_strand_id
1 'polypeptide(L)'
;MDFHLTEGQVTVRELAGGVFGRHGDAQHLAEVEAGEDRFDRRLWRDLADAGVLGLTVPAEYDGAGLGLSEVALALTEQGRRVCLVPLWETVVLGALALVRYGTDKQRSTWLPRVADGSAVLAAALEDPGAGRPWAPRVRATGSDDGWTLTGTGTAVPYAHVADAVLVPASTEAGSVELFLVETGQAGVVRARYERTDRGVAADLVLDAAPAERLGDGLDEDRLDWLLQRAWVGLAAIQLGVSQESVRQTAGYLSQRHQFGVPLATFQAAAHQAANCHIDTQAMEVTFWNALWRLETGRPAAAAVHVAKWWSAEGGDRVARTVQHLHGGIGADVTYPIHRYMLWASQLANTLGSAGWHLHQIGRHIAGGTA
;
A
#
# COMPACT_ATOMS: atom_id res chain seq x y z
N MET A 1 -20.09 -8.97 14.35
CA MET A 1 -19.29 -8.50 13.21
C MET A 1 -19.92 -9.08 11.97
N ASP A 2 -20.41 -8.25 11.07
CA ASP A 2 -20.91 -8.68 9.78
C ASP A 2 -19.82 -8.41 8.73
N PHE A 3 -19.46 -9.44 7.96
CA PHE A 3 -18.43 -9.35 6.92
C PHE A 3 -19.05 -9.29 5.51
N HIS A 4 -20.36 -9.17 5.40
CA HIS A 4 -21.00 -8.96 4.12
C HIS A 4 -20.77 -7.52 3.65
N LEU A 5 -20.38 -7.40 2.38
CA LEU A 5 -20.25 -6.09 1.76
C LEU A 5 -21.62 -5.45 1.59
N THR A 6 -21.71 -4.14 1.86
CA THR A 6 -22.88 -3.35 1.50
C THR A 6 -23.00 -3.23 -0.03
N GLU A 7 -24.18 -2.84 -0.53
CA GLU A 7 -24.37 -2.61 -1.98
C GLU A 7 -23.39 -1.58 -2.54
N GLY A 8 -23.10 -0.51 -1.77
CA GLY A 8 -22.10 0.51 -2.15
C GLY A 8 -20.70 -0.07 -2.25
N GLN A 9 -20.29 -0.92 -1.30
CA GLN A 9 -19.01 -1.60 -1.31
C GLN A 9 -18.87 -2.59 -2.47
N VAL A 10 -19.93 -3.32 -2.79
CA VAL A 10 -19.96 -4.19 -3.97
C VAL A 10 -19.77 -3.35 -5.24
N THR A 11 -20.48 -2.23 -5.36
CA THR A 11 -20.35 -1.31 -6.50
C THR A 11 -18.93 -0.78 -6.66
N VAL A 12 -18.29 -0.33 -5.58
CA VAL A 12 -16.89 0.15 -5.61
C VAL A 12 -15.93 -0.97 -6.04
N ARG A 13 -16.09 -2.18 -5.49
CA ARG A 13 -15.26 -3.33 -5.87
C ARG A 13 -15.41 -3.67 -7.35
N GLU A 14 -16.63 -3.73 -7.86
CA GLU A 14 -16.90 -4.04 -9.28
C GLU A 14 -16.36 -2.94 -10.20
N LEU A 15 -16.55 -1.68 -9.84
CA LEU A 15 -16.03 -0.53 -10.57
C LEU A 15 -14.49 -0.59 -10.64
N ALA A 16 -13.82 -0.69 -9.49
CA ALA A 16 -12.37 -0.79 -9.43
C ALA A 16 -11.86 -2.02 -10.18
N GLY A 17 -12.49 -3.19 -9.98
CA GLY A 17 -12.16 -4.43 -10.69
C GLY A 17 -12.30 -4.31 -12.20
N GLY A 18 -13.32 -3.59 -12.69
CA GLY A 18 -13.51 -3.29 -14.11
C GLY A 18 -12.41 -2.37 -14.68
N VAL A 19 -12.02 -1.33 -13.92
CA VAL A 19 -10.94 -0.42 -14.34
C VAL A 19 -9.60 -1.16 -14.36
N PHE A 20 -9.17 -1.78 -13.27
CA PHE A 20 -7.92 -2.54 -13.20
C PHE A 20 -7.89 -3.72 -14.19
N GLY A 21 -9.05 -4.35 -14.45
CA GLY A 21 -9.16 -5.47 -15.37
C GLY A 21 -8.79 -5.12 -16.81
N ARG A 22 -9.03 -3.89 -17.27
CA ARG A 22 -8.65 -3.41 -18.61
C ARG A 22 -7.15 -3.17 -18.78
N HIS A 23 -6.41 -2.99 -17.69
CA HIS A 23 -4.99 -2.67 -17.68
C HIS A 23 -4.10 -3.81 -17.13
N GLY A 24 -4.68 -4.93 -16.71
CA GLY A 24 -3.97 -6.03 -16.07
C GLY A 24 -3.48 -7.14 -17.01
N ASP A 25 -3.47 -6.92 -18.33
CA ASP A 25 -2.90 -7.90 -19.24
C ASP A 25 -1.36 -7.89 -19.22
N ALA A 26 -0.76 -9.06 -19.51
CA ALA A 26 0.69 -9.26 -19.35
C ALA A 26 1.54 -8.38 -20.27
N GLN A 27 1.03 -8.05 -21.47
CA GLN A 27 1.74 -7.21 -22.43
C GLN A 27 1.72 -5.75 -21.95
N HIS A 28 0.56 -5.23 -21.55
CA HIS A 28 0.44 -3.88 -21.03
C HIS A 28 1.30 -3.66 -19.78
N LEU A 29 1.28 -4.62 -18.84
CA LEU A 29 2.14 -4.56 -17.66
C LEU A 29 3.63 -4.52 -18.03
N ALA A 30 4.06 -5.31 -19.02
CA ALA A 30 5.44 -5.30 -19.50
C ALA A 30 5.82 -3.95 -20.14
N GLU A 31 4.91 -3.31 -20.88
CA GLU A 31 5.11 -1.99 -21.48
C GLU A 31 5.28 -0.91 -20.38
N VAL A 32 4.45 -0.95 -19.32
CA VAL A 32 4.58 -0.05 -18.16
C VAL A 32 5.89 -0.29 -17.41
N GLU A 33 6.26 -1.55 -17.16
CA GLU A 33 7.52 -1.93 -16.51
C GLU A 33 8.78 -1.52 -17.28
N ALA A 34 8.68 -1.43 -18.62
CA ALA A 34 9.76 -0.96 -19.49
C ALA A 34 9.85 0.58 -19.55
N GLY A 35 8.80 1.30 -19.14
CA GLY A 35 8.76 2.74 -19.13
C GLY A 35 9.70 3.35 -18.09
N GLU A 36 10.13 4.59 -18.32
CA GLU A 36 11.04 5.28 -17.42
C GLU A 36 10.44 5.48 -16.02
N ASP A 37 9.22 6.00 -15.93
CA ASP A 37 8.55 6.27 -14.65
C ASP A 37 7.97 5.02 -14.00
N ARG A 38 7.73 3.94 -14.77
CA ARG A 38 7.02 2.73 -14.33
C ARG A 38 5.73 3.06 -13.58
N PHE A 39 5.02 4.01 -14.13
CA PHE A 39 3.74 4.51 -13.66
C PHE A 39 2.73 4.46 -14.81
N ASP A 40 1.68 3.66 -14.67
CA ASP A 40 0.62 3.59 -15.67
C ASP A 40 -0.29 4.83 -15.61
N ARG A 41 0.09 5.86 -16.37
CA ARG A 41 -0.66 7.12 -16.44
C ARG A 41 -2.01 7.00 -17.15
N ARG A 42 -2.22 5.93 -17.93
CA ARG A 42 -3.53 5.68 -18.56
C ARG A 42 -4.48 5.12 -17.54
N LEU A 43 -4.06 4.07 -16.81
CA LEU A 43 -4.82 3.53 -15.69
C LEU A 43 -5.11 4.60 -14.63
N TRP A 44 -4.14 5.46 -14.32
CA TRP A 44 -4.32 6.54 -13.34
C TRP A 44 -5.45 7.49 -13.72
N ARG A 45 -5.53 7.91 -15.00
CA ARG A 45 -6.64 8.73 -15.52
C ARG A 45 -7.97 7.97 -15.46
N ASP A 46 -7.99 6.70 -15.89
CA ASP A 46 -9.21 5.88 -15.83
C ASP A 46 -9.71 5.70 -14.39
N LEU A 47 -8.82 5.62 -13.39
CA LEU A 47 -9.15 5.59 -11.97
C LEU A 47 -9.72 6.92 -11.48
N ALA A 48 -9.17 8.05 -11.93
CA ALA A 48 -9.69 9.38 -11.65
C ALA A 48 -11.09 9.57 -12.25
N ASP A 49 -11.24 9.28 -13.55
CA ASP A 49 -12.52 9.39 -14.28
C ASP A 49 -13.62 8.50 -13.68
N ALA A 50 -13.23 7.36 -13.09
CA ALA A 50 -14.13 6.48 -12.36
C ALA A 50 -14.38 6.91 -10.89
N GLY A 51 -13.77 8.00 -10.41
CA GLY A 51 -13.90 8.49 -9.03
C GLY A 51 -13.16 7.66 -7.97
N VAL A 52 -12.31 6.69 -8.37
CA VAL A 52 -11.59 5.82 -7.42
C VAL A 52 -10.56 6.58 -6.61
N LEU A 53 -9.92 7.61 -7.18
CA LEU A 53 -8.95 8.43 -6.47
C LEU A 53 -9.61 9.33 -5.43
N GLY A 54 -10.85 9.76 -5.67
CA GLY A 54 -11.65 10.60 -4.80
C GLY A 54 -12.49 9.85 -3.74
N LEU A 55 -12.35 8.52 -3.59
CA LEU A 55 -13.21 7.73 -2.69
C LEU A 55 -13.27 8.29 -1.26
N THR A 56 -12.14 8.72 -0.70
CA THR A 56 -12.06 9.25 0.68
C THR A 56 -12.16 10.77 0.76
N VAL A 57 -12.10 11.44 -0.36
CA VAL A 57 -12.16 12.90 -0.43
C VAL A 57 -13.60 13.36 -0.15
N PRO A 58 -13.82 14.34 0.75
CA PRO A 58 -15.16 14.89 1.00
C PRO A 58 -15.79 15.50 -0.26
N ALA A 59 -17.13 15.49 -0.32
CA ALA A 59 -17.88 16.02 -1.46
C ALA A 59 -17.62 17.51 -1.74
N GLU A 60 -17.28 18.29 -0.72
CA GLU A 60 -16.88 19.70 -0.86
C GLU A 60 -15.57 19.90 -1.65
N TYR A 61 -14.79 18.83 -1.83
CA TYR A 61 -13.54 18.77 -2.62
C TYR A 61 -13.65 17.79 -3.80
N ASP A 62 -14.85 17.62 -4.35
CA ASP A 62 -15.16 16.79 -5.52
C ASP A 62 -14.96 15.27 -5.31
N GLY A 63 -15.02 14.79 -4.08
CA GLY A 63 -14.88 13.37 -3.75
C GLY A 63 -16.18 12.67 -3.36
N ALA A 64 -16.09 11.38 -3.01
CA ALA A 64 -17.22 10.55 -2.61
C ALA A 64 -17.49 10.53 -1.09
N GLY A 65 -16.54 10.97 -0.25
CA GLY A 65 -16.64 11.00 1.21
C GLY A 65 -16.79 9.62 1.85
N LEU A 66 -16.28 8.56 1.21
CA LEU A 66 -16.35 7.19 1.69
C LEU A 66 -15.18 6.84 2.63
N GLY A 67 -15.16 5.62 3.16
CA GLY A 67 -14.20 5.19 4.17
C GLY A 67 -12.99 4.43 3.64
N LEU A 68 -12.19 3.94 4.60
CA LEU A 68 -11.02 3.10 4.31
C LEU A 68 -11.43 1.75 3.69
N SER A 69 -12.63 1.22 4.01
CA SER A 69 -13.14 -0.04 3.46
C SER A 69 -13.23 0.00 1.93
N GLU A 70 -13.75 1.08 1.38
CA GLU A 70 -13.93 1.23 -0.06
C GLU A 70 -12.57 1.34 -0.78
N VAL A 71 -11.64 2.10 -0.19
CA VAL A 71 -10.26 2.16 -0.73
C VAL A 71 -9.56 0.81 -0.63
N ALA A 72 -9.75 0.08 0.46
CA ALA A 72 -9.14 -1.25 0.63
C ALA A 72 -9.66 -2.27 -0.40
N LEU A 73 -10.94 -2.18 -0.81
CA LEU A 73 -11.48 -2.96 -1.92
C LEU A 73 -10.79 -2.61 -3.25
N ALA A 74 -10.60 -1.32 -3.54
CA ALA A 74 -9.86 -0.89 -4.74
C ALA A 74 -8.39 -1.35 -4.72
N LEU A 75 -7.72 -1.29 -3.56
CA LEU A 75 -6.35 -1.80 -3.38
C LEU A 75 -6.26 -3.32 -3.56
N THR A 76 -7.29 -4.06 -3.15
CA THR A 76 -7.36 -5.51 -3.40
C THR A 76 -7.42 -5.79 -4.90
N GLU A 77 -8.19 -5.02 -5.66
CA GLU A 77 -8.25 -5.15 -7.12
C GLU A 77 -6.93 -4.73 -7.82
N GLN A 78 -6.23 -3.69 -7.30
CA GLN A 78 -4.86 -3.37 -7.73
C GLN A 78 -3.93 -4.57 -7.53
N GLY A 79 -3.96 -5.20 -6.36
CA GLY A 79 -3.16 -6.39 -6.05
C GLY A 79 -3.49 -7.58 -6.93
N ARG A 80 -4.76 -7.80 -7.29
CA ARG A 80 -5.18 -8.86 -8.24
C ARG A 80 -4.58 -8.68 -9.62
N ARG A 81 -4.31 -7.45 -10.04
CA ARG A 81 -3.77 -7.13 -11.38
C ARG A 81 -2.31 -6.72 -11.38
N VAL A 82 -1.71 -6.58 -10.21
CA VAL A 82 -0.31 -6.15 -10.01
C VAL A 82 0.05 -4.90 -10.83
N CYS A 83 -0.86 -3.92 -10.83
CA CYS A 83 -0.75 -2.70 -11.64
C CYS A 83 0.06 -1.62 -10.91
N LEU A 84 1.02 -1.04 -11.62
CA LEU A 84 1.94 -0.01 -11.10
C LEU A 84 1.30 1.39 -11.15
N VAL A 85 0.53 1.73 -10.12
CA VAL A 85 -0.02 3.08 -9.87
C VAL A 85 0.07 3.42 -8.39
N PRO A 86 0.27 4.71 -8.02
CA PRO A 86 0.45 5.16 -6.63
C PRO A 86 -0.89 5.29 -5.87
N LEU A 87 -1.79 4.30 -5.96
CA LEU A 87 -3.12 4.39 -5.32
C LEU A 87 -3.00 4.36 -3.80
N TRP A 88 -2.22 3.44 -3.25
CA TRP A 88 -1.99 3.35 -1.81
C TRP A 88 -1.27 4.61 -1.27
N GLU A 89 -0.25 5.06 -1.96
CA GLU A 89 0.55 6.22 -1.58
C GLU A 89 -0.29 7.49 -1.58
N THR A 90 -1.04 7.72 -2.65
CA THR A 90 -1.79 8.97 -2.82
C THR A 90 -3.06 8.99 -1.98
N VAL A 91 -3.84 7.91 -1.98
CA VAL A 91 -5.14 7.92 -1.32
C VAL A 91 -5.02 7.58 0.16
N VAL A 92 -4.29 6.50 0.52
CA VAL A 92 -4.19 6.09 1.94
C VAL A 92 -3.20 6.95 2.70
N LEU A 93 -1.99 7.17 2.16
CA LEU A 93 -0.96 7.90 2.89
C LEU A 93 -1.11 9.41 2.78
N GLY A 94 -1.55 9.92 1.61
CA GLY A 94 -1.71 11.35 1.36
C GLY A 94 -3.09 11.87 1.70
N ALA A 95 -4.11 11.49 0.91
CA ALA A 95 -5.45 12.08 1.00
C ALA A 95 -6.13 11.83 2.35
N LEU A 96 -6.11 10.60 2.88
CA LEU A 96 -6.70 10.31 4.19
C LEU A 96 -6.07 11.13 5.33
N ALA A 97 -4.74 11.35 5.29
CA ALA A 97 -4.06 12.17 6.27
C ALA A 97 -4.46 13.65 6.17
N LEU A 98 -4.58 14.17 4.95
CA LEU A 98 -5.07 15.54 4.68
C LEU A 98 -6.54 15.71 5.10
N VAL A 99 -7.40 14.75 4.78
CA VAL A 99 -8.83 14.78 5.20
C VAL A 99 -8.93 14.83 6.72
N ARG A 100 -8.13 14.03 7.42
CA ARG A 100 -8.21 13.91 8.89
C ARG A 100 -7.58 15.08 9.63
N TYR A 101 -6.41 15.53 9.19
CA TYR A 101 -5.55 16.45 9.94
C TYR A 101 -5.22 17.74 9.21
N GLY A 102 -5.39 17.81 7.90
CA GLY A 102 -5.02 18.99 7.11
C GLY A 102 -5.76 20.24 7.53
N THR A 103 -5.13 21.41 7.40
CA THR A 103 -5.80 22.70 7.48
C THR A 103 -6.75 22.88 6.29
N ASP A 104 -7.67 23.84 6.37
CA ASP A 104 -8.58 24.13 5.24
C ASP A 104 -7.80 24.53 3.97
N LYS A 105 -6.68 25.27 4.14
CA LYS A 105 -5.76 25.59 3.04
C LYS A 105 -5.15 24.34 2.42
N GLN A 106 -4.65 23.40 3.25
CA GLN A 106 -4.04 22.17 2.75
C GLN A 106 -5.07 21.28 2.05
N ARG A 107 -6.27 21.13 2.61
CA ARG A 107 -7.37 20.37 2.01
C ARG A 107 -7.77 20.96 0.67
N SER A 108 -8.06 22.26 0.61
CA SER A 108 -8.50 22.94 -0.62
C SER A 108 -7.43 22.96 -1.71
N THR A 109 -6.14 22.92 -1.34
CA THR A 109 -5.03 22.87 -2.30
C THR A 109 -4.86 21.47 -2.91
N TRP A 110 -4.97 20.41 -2.09
CA TRP A 110 -4.54 19.08 -2.51
C TRP A 110 -5.70 18.12 -2.85
N LEU A 111 -6.80 18.15 -2.09
CA LEU A 111 -7.85 17.13 -2.23
C LEU A 111 -8.55 17.15 -3.60
N PRO A 112 -8.92 18.30 -4.19
CA PRO A 112 -9.49 18.31 -5.54
C PRO A 112 -8.53 17.74 -6.58
N ARG A 113 -7.24 18.06 -6.47
CA ARG A 113 -6.19 17.59 -7.38
C ARG A 113 -5.90 16.09 -7.22
N VAL A 114 -6.11 15.53 -6.03
CA VAL A 114 -6.07 14.07 -5.84
C VAL A 114 -7.29 13.43 -6.49
N ALA A 115 -8.48 13.98 -6.27
CA ALA A 115 -9.73 13.42 -6.80
C ALA A 115 -9.74 13.37 -8.33
N ASP A 116 -9.24 14.41 -9.01
CA ASP A 116 -9.14 14.48 -10.47
C ASP A 116 -7.86 13.83 -11.07
N GLY A 117 -6.97 13.30 -10.20
CA GLY A 117 -5.73 12.64 -10.59
C GLY A 117 -4.61 13.57 -11.06
N SER A 118 -4.77 14.91 -10.95
CA SER A 118 -3.73 15.88 -11.34
C SER A 118 -2.61 16.02 -10.32
N ALA A 119 -2.77 15.49 -9.09
CA ALA A 119 -1.71 15.40 -8.08
C ALA A 119 -1.45 13.95 -7.65
N VAL A 120 -0.18 13.63 -7.51
CA VAL A 120 0.32 12.40 -6.89
C VAL A 120 0.94 12.76 -5.55
N LEU A 121 0.49 12.10 -4.49
CA LEU A 121 1.05 12.23 -3.15
C LEU A 121 1.81 10.96 -2.78
N ALA A 122 2.87 11.11 -1.97
CA ALA A 122 3.63 10.00 -1.41
C ALA A 122 3.90 10.23 0.08
N ALA A 123 4.49 9.25 0.78
CA ALA A 123 4.92 9.42 2.16
C ALA A 123 6.23 8.69 2.45
N ALA A 124 7.13 9.33 3.17
CA ALA A 124 8.44 8.82 3.56
C ALA A 124 8.36 8.10 4.91
N LEU A 125 7.62 7.00 4.97
CA LEU A 125 7.37 6.25 6.22
C LEU A 125 8.41 5.17 6.51
N GLU A 126 9.24 4.80 5.53
CA GLU A 126 10.30 3.81 5.71
C GLU A 126 11.60 4.47 6.16
N ASP A 127 12.18 3.97 7.23
CA ASP A 127 13.56 4.28 7.62
C ASP A 127 14.24 3.01 8.15
N PRO A 128 14.82 2.19 7.25
CA PRO A 128 15.52 0.96 7.63
C PRO A 128 16.64 1.18 8.64
N GLY A 129 17.24 2.37 8.66
CA GLY A 129 18.31 2.72 9.59
C GLY A 129 17.83 3.08 11.01
N ALA A 130 16.59 3.53 11.15
CA ALA A 130 16.01 3.85 12.46
C ALA A 130 15.42 2.64 13.19
N GLY A 131 15.17 1.54 12.48
CA GLY A 131 14.58 0.31 13.04
C GLY A 131 13.11 0.44 13.45
N ARG A 132 12.52 1.63 13.32
CA ARG A 132 11.11 1.91 13.64
C ARG A 132 10.64 3.23 13.02
N PRO A 133 9.39 3.29 12.49
CA PRO A 133 8.86 4.48 11.82
C PRO A 133 8.76 5.73 12.69
N TRP A 134 8.56 5.58 13.99
CA TRP A 134 8.41 6.69 14.95
C TRP A 134 9.73 7.24 15.49
N ALA A 135 10.85 6.92 14.86
CA ALA A 135 12.14 7.53 15.18
C ALA A 135 12.82 8.01 13.87
N PRO A 136 12.21 8.98 13.16
CA PRO A 136 12.72 9.43 11.88
C PRO A 136 14.06 10.14 12.05
N ARG A 137 14.96 9.98 11.05
CA ARG A 137 16.23 10.69 10.99
C ARG A 137 16.13 12.07 10.35
N VAL A 138 15.00 12.39 9.73
CA VAL A 138 14.71 13.74 9.24
C VAL A 138 14.42 14.64 10.44
N ARG A 139 14.98 15.84 10.42
CA ARG A 139 14.83 16.86 11.44
C ARG A 139 14.07 18.04 10.89
N ALA A 140 13.12 18.55 11.67
CA ALA A 140 12.40 19.77 11.39
C ALA A 140 12.94 20.91 12.25
N THR A 141 13.24 22.04 11.63
CA THR A 141 13.67 23.28 12.27
C THR A 141 12.74 24.42 11.86
N GLY A 142 12.29 25.23 12.81
CA GLY A 142 11.40 26.34 12.52
C GLY A 142 10.26 26.48 13.52
N SER A 143 9.24 27.22 13.11
CA SER A 143 8.03 27.50 13.85
C SER A 143 6.82 27.50 12.90
N ASP A 144 5.64 27.86 13.43
CA ASP A 144 4.41 27.97 12.62
C ASP A 144 4.48 29.03 11.51
N ASP A 145 5.44 29.96 11.56
CA ASP A 145 5.72 30.93 10.49
C ASP A 145 6.51 30.32 9.30
N GLY A 146 7.10 29.14 9.49
CA GLY A 146 7.81 28.41 8.43
C GLY A 146 8.69 27.31 8.99
N TRP A 147 8.64 26.15 8.36
CA TRP A 147 9.44 24.98 8.69
C TRP A 147 10.38 24.61 7.57
N THR A 148 11.55 24.09 7.94
CA THR A 148 12.49 23.47 7.00
C THR A 148 12.86 22.07 7.49
N LEU A 149 13.02 21.14 6.55
CA LEU A 149 13.44 19.78 6.83
C LEU A 149 14.85 19.52 6.33
N THR A 150 15.63 18.79 7.14
CA THR A 150 16.98 18.33 6.78
C THR A 150 17.13 16.86 7.13
N GLY A 151 17.64 16.06 6.19
CA GLY A 151 17.85 14.63 6.35
C GLY A 151 17.47 13.85 5.09
N THR A 152 17.24 12.55 5.23
CA THR A 152 16.87 11.69 4.11
C THR A 152 15.69 10.80 4.48
N GLY A 153 14.60 10.91 3.71
CA GLY A 153 13.54 9.91 3.67
C GLY A 153 13.93 8.81 2.70
N THR A 154 14.09 7.58 3.18
CA THR A 154 14.55 6.46 2.34
C THR A 154 13.40 5.68 1.74
N ALA A 155 13.64 5.08 0.58
CA ALA A 155 12.75 4.12 -0.07
C ALA A 155 11.33 4.62 -0.30
N VAL A 156 11.16 5.91 -0.59
CA VAL A 156 9.83 6.53 -0.77
C VAL A 156 9.21 6.09 -2.10
N PRO A 157 8.15 5.26 -2.07
CA PRO A 157 7.53 4.80 -3.31
C PRO A 157 6.95 6.00 -4.08
N TYR A 158 7.12 5.98 -5.39
CA TYR A 158 6.64 7.02 -6.32
C TYR A 158 7.08 8.46 -6.03
N ALA A 159 8.03 8.71 -5.11
CA ALA A 159 8.53 10.07 -4.86
C ALA A 159 9.11 10.75 -6.11
N HIS A 160 9.59 9.98 -7.10
CA HIS A 160 10.12 10.49 -8.36
C HIS A 160 9.07 11.21 -9.23
N VAL A 161 7.79 10.90 -9.07
CA VAL A 161 6.65 11.50 -9.78
C VAL A 161 5.67 12.22 -8.85
N ALA A 162 5.86 12.17 -7.54
CA ALA A 162 4.99 12.82 -6.58
C ALA A 162 5.13 14.35 -6.64
N ASP A 163 4.00 15.06 -6.51
CA ASP A 163 3.95 16.52 -6.37
C ASP A 163 4.32 16.93 -4.95
N ALA A 164 3.88 16.16 -3.95
CA ALA A 164 4.26 16.37 -2.56
C ALA A 164 4.46 15.05 -1.82
N VAL A 165 5.30 15.08 -0.77
CA VAL A 165 5.60 13.92 0.08
C VAL A 165 5.31 14.28 1.53
N LEU A 166 4.57 13.42 2.21
CA LEU A 166 4.37 13.50 3.65
C LEU A 166 5.58 12.88 4.37
N VAL A 167 6.24 13.67 5.21
CA VAL A 167 7.53 13.29 5.83
C VAL A 167 7.39 13.37 7.35
N PRO A 168 7.55 12.27 8.09
CA PRO A 168 7.76 12.33 9.54
C PRO A 168 9.10 12.96 9.85
N ALA A 169 9.13 13.92 10.76
CA ALA A 169 10.38 14.55 11.20
C ALA A 169 10.38 14.83 12.70
N SER A 170 11.57 14.71 13.31
CA SER A 170 11.76 15.07 14.73
C SER A 170 11.96 16.57 14.85
N THR A 171 11.19 17.20 15.73
CA THR A 171 11.31 18.64 16.06
C THR A 171 12.37 18.88 17.14
N GLU A 172 12.78 20.12 17.32
CA GLU A 172 13.68 20.52 18.42
C GLU A 172 13.07 20.25 19.82
N ALA A 173 11.74 20.26 19.92
CA ALA A 173 11.03 19.91 21.14
C ALA A 173 11.05 18.39 21.44
N GLY A 174 11.58 17.57 20.53
CA GLY A 174 11.66 16.11 20.69
C GLY A 174 10.40 15.36 20.26
N SER A 175 9.36 16.03 19.79
CA SER A 175 8.18 15.40 19.18
C SER A 175 8.46 14.92 17.76
N VAL A 176 7.71 13.93 17.29
CA VAL A 176 7.68 13.53 15.89
C VAL A 176 6.38 14.03 15.27
N GLU A 177 6.51 14.82 14.22
CA GLU A 177 5.38 15.42 13.52
C GLU A 177 5.43 15.11 12.02
N LEU A 178 4.29 15.25 11.36
CA LEU A 178 4.16 15.04 9.91
C LEU A 178 4.23 16.38 9.18
N PHE A 179 5.04 16.43 8.15
CA PHE A 179 5.24 17.60 7.30
C PHE A 179 4.97 17.29 5.84
N LEU A 180 4.32 18.20 5.15
CA LEU A 180 4.12 18.14 3.71
C LEU A 180 5.26 18.91 3.02
N VAL A 181 5.97 18.25 2.11
CA VAL A 181 7.07 18.79 1.33
C VAL A 181 6.71 18.73 -0.15
N GLU A 182 6.62 19.87 -0.82
CA GLU A 182 6.46 19.89 -2.26
C GLU A 182 7.78 19.51 -2.94
N THR A 183 7.74 18.56 -3.87
CA THR A 183 8.95 17.96 -4.44
C THR A 183 9.68 18.85 -5.45
N GLY A 184 9.00 19.90 -5.97
CA GLY A 184 9.57 20.87 -6.90
C GLY A 184 10.35 22.00 -6.23
N GLN A 185 10.42 22.06 -4.90
CA GLN A 185 11.06 23.15 -4.17
C GLN A 185 12.59 22.99 -4.08
N ALA A 186 13.28 24.10 -3.78
CA ALA A 186 14.71 24.10 -3.52
C ALA A 186 15.03 23.25 -2.28
N GLY A 187 16.19 22.58 -2.27
CA GLY A 187 16.60 21.71 -1.17
C GLY A 187 15.99 20.31 -1.22
N VAL A 188 15.23 19.96 -2.27
CA VAL A 188 14.66 18.62 -2.46
C VAL A 188 15.34 17.91 -3.63
N VAL A 189 15.98 16.77 -3.35
CA VAL A 189 16.58 15.91 -4.38
C VAL A 189 15.96 14.51 -4.26
N ARG A 190 15.63 13.90 -5.40
CA ARG A 190 15.03 12.58 -5.52
C ARG A 190 16.00 11.62 -6.20
N ALA A 191 16.66 10.74 -5.43
CA ALA A 191 17.56 9.73 -5.96
C ALA A 191 16.78 8.45 -6.24
N ARG A 192 16.34 8.28 -7.49
CA ARG A 192 15.45 7.16 -7.89
C ARG A 192 16.19 5.84 -8.06
N TYR A 193 15.48 4.74 -7.83
CA TYR A 193 15.91 3.36 -8.11
C TYR A 193 14.72 2.41 -8.27
N GLU A 194 15.00 1.24 -8.85
CA GLU A 194 14.01 0.20 -9.06
C GLU A 194 13.73 -0.60 -7.78
N ARG A 195 12.47 -0.96 -7.57
CA ARG A 195 12.02 -1.84 -6.48
C ARG A 195 11.89 -3.29 -6.97
N THR A 196 11.75 -4.21 -6.01
CA THR A 196 11.55 -5.64 -6.29
C THR A 196 10.28 -5.89 -7.12
N ASP A 197 9.20 -5.18 -6.84
CA ASP A 197 7.92 -5.28 -7.56
C ASP A 197 7.90 -4.64 -8.95
N ARG A 198 9.06 -4.27 -9.48
CA ARG A 198 9.26 -3.53 -10.73
C ARG A 198 8.82 -2.07 -10.68
N GLY A 199 8.27 -1.59 -9.58
CA GLY A 199 8.00 -0.17 -9.37
C GLY A 199 9.27 0.66 -9.17
N VAL A 200 9.10 1.96 -8.92
CA VAL A 200 10.18 2.91 -8.65
C VAL A 200 9.98 3.54 -7.28
N ALA A 201 11.06 3.63 -6.52
CA ALA A 201 11.15 4.48 -5.34
C ALA A 201 12.25 5.51 -5.52
N ALA A 202 12.31 6.48 -4.62
CA ALA A 202 13.43 7.38 -4.52
C ALA A 202 13.80 7.63 -3.05
N ASP A 203 15.08 7.84 -2.80
CA ASP A 203 15.50 8.50 -1.58
C ASP A 203 15.27 10.00 -1.73
N LEU A 204 14.56 10.56 -0.76
CA LEU A 204 14.23 11.98 -0.69
C LEU A 204 15.27 12.69 0.16
N VAL A 205 16.26 13.31 -0.46
CA VAL A 205 17.30 14.09 0.25
C VAL A 205 16.80 15.51 0.44
N LEU A 206 16.75 15.94 1.71
CA LEU A 206 16.24 17.24 2.14
C LEU A 206 17.40 18.05 2.74
N ASP A 207 17.66 19.25 2.16
CA ASP A 207 18.66 20.20 2.62
C ASP A 207 17.99 21.54 2.89
N ALA A 208 17.60 21.76 4.15
CA ALA A 208 16.78 22.90 4.57
C ALA A 208 15.56 23.11 3.65
N ALA A 209 14.94 22.01 3.20
CA ALA A 209 13.81 22.03 2.30
C ALA A 209 12.57 22.65 2.97
N PRO A 210 11.91 23.65 2.37
CA PRO A 210 10.68 24.22 2.90
C PRO A 210 9.60 23.16 3.09
N ALA A 211 8.86 23.25 4.20
CA ALA A 211 7.81 22.30 4.54
C ALA A 211 6.65 22.98 5.26
N GLU A 212 5.45 22.43 5.10
CA GLU A 212 4.28 22.80 5.89
C GLU A 212 3.97 21.69 6.90
N ARG A 213 3.80 22.02 8.17
CA ARG A 213 3.31 21.04 9.14
C ARG A 213 1.89 20.59 8.74
N LEU A 214 1.61 19.31 8.83
CA LEU A 214 0.29 18.77 8.54
C LEU A 214 -0.68 19.18 9.64
N GLY A 215 -1.61 20.07 9.31
CA GLY A 215 -2.63 20.58 10.26
C GLY A 215 -2.09 21.48 11.35
N ASP A 216 -3.00 21.94 12.21
CA ASP A 216 -2.71 22.83 13.32
C ASP A 216 -2.48 22.02 14.61
N GLY A 217 -1.63 22.57 15.49
CA GLY A 217 -1.36 21.98 16.81
C GLY A 217 -0.52 20.70 16.80
N LEU A 218 -0.22 20.23 18.00
CA LEU A 218 0.49 18.98 18.26
C LEU A 218 -0.52 17.85 18.48
N ASP A 219 -0.30 16.71 17.81
CA ASP A 219 -1.03 15.47 18.03
C ASP A 219 -0.04 14.32 17.81
N GLU A 220 0.44 13.75 18.90
CA GLU A 220 1.47 12.70 18.89
C GLU A 220 0.98 11.40 18.26
N ASP A 221 -0.33 11.22 18.13
CA ASP A 221 -0.92 9.99 17.57
C ASP A 221 -1.04 10.00 16.03
N ARG A 222 -0.77 11.13 15.36
CA ARG A 222 -0.95 11.25 13.89
C ARG A 222 -0.17 10.23 13.11
N LEU A 223 1.08 10.00 13.47
CA LEU A 223 1.93 9.03 12.78
C LEU A 223 1.42 7.60 13.02
N ASP A 224 1.06 7.24 14.23
CA ASP A 224 0.51 5.90 14.53
C ASP A 224 -0.83 5.68 13.82
N TRP A 225 -1.69 6.68 13.82
CA TRP A 225 -2.94 6.66 13.06
C TRP A 225 -2.72 6.39 11.57
N LEU A 226 -1.72 7.06 10.96
CA LEU A 226 -1.37 6.88 9.55
C LEU A 226 -0.77 5.49 9.31
N LEU A 227 0.14 5.03 10.16
CA LEU A 227 0.78 3.73 10.04
C LEU A 227 -0.22 2.57 10.10
N GLN A 228 -1.19 2.63 11.00
CA GLN A 228 -2.22 1.59 11.08
C GLN A 228 -3.00 1.47 9.76
N ARG A 229 -3.34 2.57 9.11
CA ARG A 229 -4.03 2.58 7.80
C ARG A 229 -3.12 2.16 6.67
N ALA A 230 -1.86 2.56 6.73
CA ALA A 230 -0.82 2.12 5.80
C ALA A 230 -0.68 0.58 5.80
N TRP A 231 -0.56 -0.04 6.97
CA TRP A 231 -0.44 -1.50 7.10
C TRP A 231 -1.68 -2.25 6.62
N VAL A 232 -2.88 -1.74 6.90
CA VAL A 232 -4.12 -2.34 6.41
C VAL A 232 -4.22 -2.21 4.88
N GLY A 233 -3.82 -1.07 4.31
CA GLY A 233 -3.75 -0.89 2.86
C GLY A 233 -2.79 -1.88 2.19
N LEU A 234 -1.60 -2.10 2.76
CA LEU A 234 -0.65 -3.11 2.27
C LEU A 234 -1.23 -4.53 2.39
N ALA A 235 -1.96 -4.84 3.47
CA ALA A 235 -2.63 -6.13 3.64
C ALA A 235 -3.73 -6.35 2.58
N ALA A 236 -4.46 -5.29 2.20
CA ALA A 236 -5.44 -5.34 1.12
C ALA A 236 -4.80 -5.67 -0.23
N ILE A 237 -3.70 -5.00 -0.59
CA ILE A 237 -2.96 -5.29 -1.83
C ILE A 237 -2.46 -6.73 -1.83
N GLN A 238 -1.82 -7.18 -0.74
CA GLN A 238 -1.29 -8.54 -0.63
C GLN A 238 -2.40 -9.60 -0.71
N LEU A 239 -3.57 -9.34 -0.14
CA LEU A 239 -4.73 -10.21 -0.26
C LEU A 239 -5.12 -10.39 -1.73
N GLY A 240 -5.19 -9.31 -2.51
CA GLY A 240 -5.45 -9.34 -3.94
C GLY A 240 -4.39 -10.15 -4.72
N VAL A 241 -3.11 -9.92 -4.44
CA VAL A 241 -1.97 -10.67 -5.01
C VAL A 241 -2.13 -12.17 -4.73
N SER A 242 -2.43 -12.55 -3.49
CA SER A 242 -2.55 -13.95 -3.09
C SER A 242 -3.78 -14.62 -3.71
N GLN A 243 -4.94 -13.97 -3.67
CA GLN A 243 -6.19 -14.51 -4.23
C GLN A 243 -6.06 -14.79 -5.72
N GLU A 244 -5.49 -13.86 -6.49
CA GLU A 244 -5.35 -14.04 -7.94
C GLU A 244 -4.27 -15.06 -8.30
N SER A 245 -3.12 -15.06 -7.61
CA SER A 245 -2.08 -16.04 -7.87
C SER A 245 -2.54 -17.48 -7.56
N VAL A 246 -3.30 -17.69 -6.49
CA VAL A 246 -3.90 -18.99 -6.16
C VAL A 246 -4.93 -19.41 -7.22
N ARG A 247 -5.79 -18.47 -7.68
CA ARG A 247 -6.77 -18.73 -8.74
C ARG A 247 -6.10 -19.16 -10.05
N GLN A 248 -5.05 -18.45 -10.48
CA GLN A 248 -4.28 -18.79 -11.68
C GLN A 248 -3.60 -20.15 -11.53
N THR A 249 -3.03 -20.44 -10.36
CA THR A 249 -2.40 -21.73 -10.07
C THR A 249 -3.38 -22.89 -10.13
N ALA A 250 -4.58 -22.73 -9.56
CA ALA A 250 -5.62 -23.75 -9.63
C ALA A 250 -6.03 -24.04 -11.09
N GLY A 251 -6.18 -23.00 -11.92
CA GLY A 251 -6.42 -23.14 -13.35
C GLY A 251 -5.29 -23.88 -14.07
N TYR A 252 -4.05 -23.50 -13.81
CA TYR A 252 -2.86 -24.15 -14.40
C TYR A 252 -2.79 -25.63 -14.03
N LEU A 253 -2.91 -25.98 -12.76
CA LEU A 253 -2.85 -27.36 -12.29
C LEU A 253 -3.96 -28.25 -12.90
N SER A 254 -5.13 -27.67 -13.15
CA SER A 254 -6.28 -28.38 -13.74
C SER A 254 -6.09 -28.62 -15.25
N GLN A 255 -5.35 -27.76 -15.94
CA GLN A 255 -5.15 -27.83 -17.40
C GLN A 255 -3.83 -28.50 -17.80
N ARG A 256 -2.78 -28.37 -17.00
CA ARG A 256 -1.46 -28.94 -17.31
C ARG A 256 -1.43 -30.43 -17.03
N HIS A 257 -1.11 -31.22 -18.04
CA HIS A 257 -0.98 -32.67 -17.94
C HIS A 257 0.49 -33.09 -17.84
N GLN A 258 0.78 -34.05 -16.97
CA GLN A 258 2.00 -34.83 -16.91
C GLN A 258 1.65 -36.28 -16.57
N PHE A 259 2.41 -37.26 -17.08
CA PHE A 259 2.14 -38.70 -16.88
C PHE A 259 0.71 -39.11 -17.28
N GLY A 260 0.12 -38.42 -18.26
CA GLY A 260 -1.20 -38.73 -18.79
C GLY A 260 -2.40 -38.16 -18.04
N VAL A 261 -2.18 -37.43 -16.90
CA VAL A 261 -3.24 -36.88 -16.07
C VAL A 261 -2.98 -35.40 -15.72
N PRO A 262 -4.01 -34.59 -15.35
CA PRO A 262 -3.82 -33.24 -14.84
C PRO A 262 -2.95 -33.20 -13.60
N LEU A 263 -2.13 -32.14 -13.43
CA LEU A 263 -1.30 -31.98 -12.23
C LEU A 263 -2.14 -31.91 -10.95
N ALA A 264 -3.36 -31.39 -11.01
CA ALA A 264 -4.28 -31.31 -9.89
C ALA A 264 -4.64 -32.69 -9.27
N THR A 265 -4.43 -33.78 -9.99
CA THR A 265 -4.71 -35.15 -9.49
C THR A 265 -3.61 -35.67 -8.57
N PHE A 266 -2.42 -35.06 -8.56
CA PHE A 266 -1.34 -35.46 -7.67
C PHE A 266 -1.54 -34.86 -6.28
N GLN A 267 -1.59 -35.72 -5.25
CA GLN A 267 -1.85 -35.28 -3.87
C GLN A 267 -0.87 -34.18 -3.40
N ALA A 268 0.41 -34.28 -3.76
CA ALA A 268 1.41 -33.27 -3.38
C ALA A 268 1.07 -31.88 -3.92
N ALA A 269 0.59 -31.79 -5.18
CA ALA A 269 0.19 -30.52 -5.79
C ALA A 269 -1.15 -30.02 -5.17
N ALA A 270 -2.12 -30.93 -5.01
CA ALA A 270 -3.43 -30.58 -4.42
C ALA A 270 -3.31 -30.06 -2.99
N HIS A 271 -2.49 -30.70 -2.13
CA HIS A 271 -2.29 -30.26 -0.75
C HIS A 271 -1.57 -28.91 -0.68
N GLN A 272 -0.57 -28.67 -1.52
CA GLN A 272 0.11 -27.37 -1.55
C GLN A 272 -0.84 -26.24 -2.00
N ALA A 273 -1.66 -26.48 -3.02
CA ALA A 273 -2.67 -25.50 -3.46
C ALA A 273 -3.74 -25.25 -2.37
N ALA A 274 -4.17 -26.31 -1.65
CA ALA A 274 -5.08 -26.18 -0.51
C ALA A 274 -4.46 -25.34 0.63
N ASN A 275 -3.19 -25.54 0.97
CA ASN A 275 -2.49 -24.73 1.96
C ASN A 275 -2.41 -23.26 1.55
N CYS A 276 -2.15 -22.95 0.27
CA CYS A 276 -2.19 -21.58 -0.23
C CYS A 276 -3.58 -20.95 -0.06
N HIS A 277 -4.65 -21.71 -0.30
CA HIS A 277 -6.01 -21.25 -0.08
C HIS A 277 -6.28 -20.97 1.40
N ILE A 278 -5.87 -21.86 2.31
CA ILE A 278 -6.02 -21.68 3.77
C ILE A 278 -5.29 -20.41 4.24
N ASP A 279 -4.03 -20.20 3.80
CA ASP A 279 -3.28 -19.01 4.14
C ASP A 279 -3.96 -17.73 3.62
N THR A 280 -4.51 -17.76 2.40
CA THR A 280 -5.24 -16.64 1.81
C THR A 280 -6.52 -16.32 2.60
N GLN A 281 -7.25 -17.33 3.06
CA GLN A 281 -8.43 -17.15 3.91
C GLN A 281 -8.06 -16.56 5.29
N ALA A 282 -6.94 -16.99 5.88
CA ALA A 282 -6.45 -16.43 7.14
C ALA A 282 -6.06 -14.96 7.00
N MET A 283 -5.41 -14.59 5.87
CA MET A 283 -5.15 -13.18 5.53
C MET A 283 -6.46 -12.40 5.43
N GLU A 284 -7.46 -12.91 4.72
CA GLU A 284 -8.74 -12.24 4.52
C GLU A 284 -9.47 -11.97 5.84
N VAL A 285 -9.60 -12.96 6.70
CA VAL A 285 -10.30 -12.82 7.99
C VAL A 285 -9.58 -11.82 8.91
N THR A 286 -8.26 -11.89 8.98
CA THR A 286 -7.48 -10.98 9.84
C THR A 286 -7.47 -9.57 9.30
N PHE A 287 -7.41 -9.38 7.98
CA PHE A 287 -7.57 -8.09 7.31
C PHE A 287 -8.92 -7.44 7.64
N TRP A 288 -10.04 -8.15 7.44
CA TRP A 288 -11.38 -7.62 7.73
C TRP A 288 -11.57 -7.29 9.22
N ASN A 289 -11.01 -8.08 10.12
CA ASN A 289 -11.04 -7.76 11.56
C ASN A 289 -10.29 -6.45 11.87
N ALA A 290 -9.11 -6.25 11.30
CA ALA A 290 -8.34 -5.02 11.51
C ALA A 290 -9.07 -3.79 10.94
N LEU A 291 -9.57 -3.89 9.72
CA LEU A 291 -10.31 -2.84 9.04
C LEU A 291 -11.58 -2.45 9.81
N TRP A 292 -12.40 -3.42 10.21
CA TRP A 292 -13.59 -3.18 11.01
C TRP A 292 -13.29 -2.45 12.33
N ARG A 293 -12.20 -2.83 13.03
CA ARG A 293 -11.80 -2.15 14.26
C ARG A 293 -11.42 -0.69 14.01
N LEU A 294 -10.67 -0.41 12.96
CA LEU A 294 -10.28 0.95 12.58
C LEU A 294 -11.49 1.83 12.28
N GLU A 295 -12.46 1.32 11.52
CA GLU A 295 -13.64 2.09 11.13
C GLU A 295 -14.63 2.30 12.26
N THR A 296 -14.71 1.36 13.19
CA THR A 296 -15.62 1.47 14.35
C THR A 296 -14.99 2.13 15.59
N GLY A 297 -13.76 2.68 15.46
CA GLY A 297 -13.06 3.35 16.55
C GLY A 297 -12.68 2.44 17.72
N ARG A 298 -12.54 1.13 17.46
CA ARG A 298 -12.13 0.15 18.47
C ARG A 298 -10.61 0.08 18.58
N PRO A 299 -10.06 -0.40 19.71
CA PRO A 299 -8.63 -0.69 19.80
C PRO A 299 -8.21 -1.61 18.64
N ALA A 300 -7.36 -1.12 17.72
CA ALA A 300 -7.05 -1.81 16.48
C ALA A 300 -5.58 -2.25 16.36
N ALA A 301 -4.67 -1.67 17.14
CA ALA A 301 -3.22 -1.83 16.96
C ALA A 301 -2.78 -3.30 16.88
N ALA A 302 -3.18 -4.15 17.83
CA ALA A 302 -2.85 -5.57 17.79
C ALA A 302 -3.43 -6.28 16.56
N ALA A 303 -4.70 -5.99 16.20
CA ALA A 303 -5.35 -6.59 15.04
C ALA A 303 -4.69 -6.18 13.72
N VAL A 304 -4.26 -4.93 13.61
CA VAL A 304 -3.51 -4.40 12.45
C VAL A 304 -2.16 -5.12 12.30
N HIS A 305 -1.43 -5.30 13.39
CA HIS A 305 -0.18 -6.06 13.36
C HIS A 305 -0.39 -7.53 12.99
N VAL A 306 -1.48 -8.17 13.46
CA VAL A 306 -1.85 -9.54 13.06
C VAL A 306 -2.16 -9.60 11.55
N ALA A 307 -2.94 -8.67 11.03
CA ALA A 307 -3.27 -8.61 9.60
C ALA A 307 -1.99 -8.41 8.74
N LYS A 308 -1.10 -7.51 9.14
CA LYS A 308 0.16 -7.28 8.40
C LYS A 308 1.13 -8.46 8.56
N TRP A 309 1.16 -9.13 9.69
CA TRP A 309 1.94 -10.35 9.86
C TRP A 309 1.46 -11.46 8.90
N TRP A 310 0.16 -11.73 8.85
CA TRP A 310 -0.42 -12.71 7.91
C TRP A 310 -0.15 -12.31 6.46
N SER A 311 -0.27 -11.03 6.14
CA SER A 311 0.05 -10.47 4.82
C SER A 311 1.53 -10.73 4.45
N ALA A 312 2.46 -10.53 5.37
CA ALA A 312 3.88 -10.72 5.11
C ALA A 312 4.29 -12.20 5.09
N GLU A 313 3.97 -12.96 6.13
CA GLU A 313 4.37 -14.36 6.29
C GLU A 313 3.57 -15.29 5.38
N GLY A 314 2.23 -15.17 5.43
CA GLY A 314 1.32 -15.96 4.60
C GLY A 314 1.47 -15.62 3.13
N GLY A 315 1.57 -14.33 2.80
CA GLY A 315 1.74 -13.85 1.42
C GLY A 315 3.03 -14.34 0.76
N ASP A 316 4.16 -14.29 1.46
CA ASP A 316 5.44 -14.83 0.96
C ASP A 316 5.37 -16.36 0.77
N ARG A 317 4.77 -17.07 1.73
CA ARG A 317 4.59 -18.53 1.64
C ARG A 317 3.70 -18.93 0.47
N VAL A 318 2.56 -18.22 0.26
CA VAL A 318 1.68 -18.42 -0.89
C VAL A 318 2.45 -18.19 -2.19
N ALA A 319 3.15 -17.07 -2.32
CA ALA A 319 3.87 -16.71 -3.54
C ALA A 319 4.95 -17.73 -3.91
N ARG A 320 5.74 -18.20 -2.93
CA ARG A 320 6.76 -19.25 -3.16
C ARG A 320 6.15 -20.56 -3.58
N THR A 321 5.04 -20.95 -2.93
CA THR A 321 4.35 -22.21 -3.25
C THR A 321 3.72 -22.15 -4.64
N VAL A 322 3.07 -21.05 -4.99
CA VAL A 322 2.51 -20.78 -6.32
C VAL A 322 3.61 -20.86 -7.39
N GLN A 323 4.74 -20.20 -7.16
CA GLN A 323 5.89 -20.25 -8.07
C GLN A 323 6.39 -21.68 -8.27
N HIS A 324 6.52 -22.45 -7.19
CA HIS A 324 6.93 -23.85 -7.22
C HIS A 324 5.95 -24.72 -8.00
N LEU A 325 4.65 -24.55 -7.81
CA LEU A 325 3.59 -25.32 -8.50
C LEU A 325 3.54 -25.11 -10.00
N HIS A 326 4.00 -23.95 -10.49
CA HIS A 326 4.17 -23.70 -11.94
C HIS A 326 5.44 -24.33 -12.53
N GLY A 327 6.41 -24.73 -11.67
CA GLY A 327 7.69 -25.27 -12.11
C GLY A 327 8.50 -24.26 -12.90
N GLY A 328 9.25 -24.74 -13.91
CA GLY A 328 10.16 -23.88 -14.70
C GLY A 328 9.48 -22.70 -15.39
N ILE A 329 8.24 -22.83 -15.83
CA ILE A 329 7.49 -21.72 -16.46
C ILE A 329 7.22 -20.57 -15.48
N GLY A 330 7.15 -20.86 -14.19
CA GLY A 330 6.95 -19.82 -13.18
C GLY A 330 8.09 -18.80 -13.13
N ALA A 331 9.31 -19.18 -13.53
CA ALA A 331 10.47 -18.29 -13.58
C ALA A 331 10.60 -17.55 -14.93
N ASP A 332 9.78 -17.87 -15.92
CA ASP A 332 9.78 -17.20 -17.21
C ASP A 332 9.17 -15.79 -17.08
N VAL A 333 9.94 -14.77 -17.44
CA VAL A 333 9.51 -13.35 -17.36
C VAL A 333 8.38 -13.00 -18.35
N THR A 334 8.12 -13.84 -19.33
CA THR A 334 6.98 -13.66 -20.24
C THR A 334 5.69 -14.27 -19.70
N TYR A 335 5.79 -15.14 -18.68
CA TYR A 335 4.64 -15.75 -18.02
C TYR A 335 4.23 -14.94 -16.79
N PRO A 336 2.95 -14.58 -16.62
CA PRO A 336 2.54 -13.52 -15.69
C PRO A 336 2.81 -13.81 -14.20
N ILE A 337 2.93 -15.09 -13.81
CA ILE A 337 2.95 -15.49 -12.40
C ILE A 337 4.17 -14.96 -11.61
N HIS A 338 5.31 -14.71 -12.28
CA HIS A 338 6.50 -14.16 -11.65
C HIS A 338 6.25 -12.79 -10.99
N ARG A 339 5.33 -11.97 -11.54
CA ARG A 339 4.99 -10.65 -10.99
C ARG A 339 4.38 -10.76 -9.60
N TYR A 340 3.51 -11.76 -9.38
CA TYR A 340 2.90 -12.00 -8.07
C TYR A 340 3.95 -12.36 -7.01
N MET A 341 5.00 -13.11 -7.40
CA MET A 341 6.14 -13.40 -6.52
C MET A 341 6.90 -12.13 -6.16
N LEU A 342 7.20 -11.26 -7.14
CA LEU A 342 7.92 -10.01 -6.91
C LEU A 342 7.13 -9.04 -6.04
N TRP A 343 5.82 -8.89 -6.30
CA TRP A 343 4.95 -8.05 -5.48
C TRP A 343 4.82 -8.56 -4.05
N ALA A 344 4.58 -9.86 -3.85
CA ALA A 344 4.50 -10.43 -2.52
C ALA A 344 5.81 -10.25 -1.73
N SER A 345 6.97 -10.44 -2.38
CA SER A 345 8.28 -10.22 -1.75
C SER A 345 8.51 -8.76 -1.34
N GLN A 346 8.08 -7.80 -2.17
CA GLN A 346 8.14 -6.38 -1.83
C GLN A 346 7.20 -6.06 -0.65
N LEU A 347 5.93 -6.46 -0.75
CA LEU A 347 4.90 -6.18 0.26
C LEU A 347 5.22 -6.81 1.62
N ALA A 348 5.85 -7.99 1.64
CA ALA A 348 6.25 -8.66 2.87
C ALA A 348 7.24 -7.85 3.71
N ASN A 349 8.04 -6.99 3.08
CA ASN A 349 9.07 -6.19 3.75
C ASN A 349 8.70 -4.70 3.89
N THR A 350 7.74 -4.20 3.12
CA THR A 350 7.31 -2.79 3.18
C THR A 350 6.68 -2.47 4.54
N LEU A 351 7.18 -1.42 5.20
CA LEU A 351 6.78 -0.95 6.53
C LEU A 351 6.83 -2.04 7.62
N GLY A 352 7.87 -2.87 7.59
CA GLY A 352 8.14 -3.90 8.59
C GLY A 352 7.91 -5.32 8.09
N SER A 353 8.87 -6.19 8.40
CA SER A 353 8.82 -7.62 8.10
C SER A 353 7.85 -8.38 9.00
N ALA A 354 7.54 -9.64 8.66
CA ALA A 354 6.74 -10.53 9.49
C ALA A 354 7.28 -10.64 10.93
N GLY A 355 8.60 -10.81 11.07
CA GLY A 355 9.25 -10.89 12.40
C GLY A 355 9.08 -9.61 13.23
N TRP A 356 9.14 -8.45 12.59
CA TRP A 356 8.92 -7.18 13.27
C TRP A 356 7.47 -7.05 13.76
N HIS A 357 6.47 -7.37 12.92
CA HIS A 357 5.07 -7.32 13.33
C HIS A 357 4.73 -8.34 14.41
N LEU A 358 5.32 -9.55 14.36
CA LEU A 358 5.17 -10.55 15.41
C LEU A 358 5.70 -10.04 16.77
N HIS A 359 6.84 -9.32 16.74
CA HIS A 359 7.38 -8.68 17.94
C HIS A 359 6.40 -7.61 18.49
N GLN A 360 5.78 -6.78 17.64
CA GLN A 360 4.77 -5.81 18.10
C GLN A 360 3.55 -6.49 18.71
N ILE A 361 3.05 -7.59 18.11
CA ILE A 361 1.96 -8.40 18.69
C ILE A 361 2.34 -8.87 20.10
N GLY A 362 3.56 -9.39 20.28
CA GLY A 362 4.06 -9.82 21.58
C GLY A 362 4.09 -8.69 22.61
N ARG A 363 4.47 -7.47 22.20
CA ARG A 363 4.45 -6.28 23.08
C ARG A 363 3.03 -5.90 23.52
N HIS A 364 2.05 -5.93 22.61
CA HIS A 364 0.65 -5.65 22.96
C HIS A 364 0.09 -6.68 23.95
N ILE A 365 0.39 -7.96 23.75
CA ILE A 365 -0.04 -9.02 24.70
C ILE A 365 0.59 -8.82 26.07
N ALA A 366 1.90 -8.56 26.14
CA ALA A 366 2.63 -8.35 27.38
C ALA A 366 2.23 -7.07 28.11
N GLY A 367 1.87 -6.01 27.40
CA GLY A 367 1.41 -4.73 27.95
C GLY A 367 -0.06 -4.70 28.39
N GLY A 368 -0.82 -5.81 28.20
CA GLY A 368 -2.25 -5.88 28.54
C GLY A 368 -3.16 -5.02 27.68
N THR A 369 -2.73 -4.60 26.50
CA THR A 369 -3.45 -3.73 25.53
C THR A 369 -3.91 -4.50 24.28
N ALA A 370 -4.28 -5.76 24.46
CA ALA A 370 -4.75 -6.61 23.34
C ALA A 370 -6.24 -6.40 23.01
#